data_cde36229536bca026078346293c1ac66
#
_entry.id   cde36229536bca026078346293c1ac66
#
_cell.length_a   1.000
_cell.length_b   1.000
_cell.length_c   1.000
_cell.angle_alpha   90.00
_cell.angle_beta   90.00
_cell.angle_gamma   90.00
#
_symmetry.space_group_name_H-M   'P 1'
#
loop_
_entity.id
_entity.type
_entity.pdbx_description
1 polymer ?
#
loop_
_entity_poly.entity_id
_entity_poly.type
_entity_poly.pdbx_seq_one_letter_code
_entity_poly.pdbx_strand_id
1 'polypeptide(L)'
;MGRQVVDVGADTSAVLDEIGASRCLVAGWSGCGPHALACGAGLPAAAAVLVIAGVAPYEADGLDWMAGMGEDNITEFSAALKGEDELRPYLLAERGNRKEATAESMVAAMESLLPTVDRAELPGEFGEDMIASFAEALRSGVEGWVEDDMAFARPWGFDLAEISVPTAIWQGSEDLMVPFAHGQWLASHVPGAIVHLENGEGHLSVGIGALDRMLDELVSMAGLS
;
A
#
# COMPACT_ATOMS: atom_id res chain seq x y z
N MET A 1 22.37 -6.70 4.41
CA MET A 1 21.11 -6.08 4.86
C MET A 1 20.17 -6.11 3.68
N GLY A 2 18.93 -6.52 3.86
CA GLY A 2 17.92 -6.45 2.78
C GLY A 2 17.45 -5.02 2.55
N ARG A 3 16.64 -4.84 1.51
CA ARG A 3 15.96 -3.59 1.15
C ARG A 3 15.10 -3.10 2.32
N GLN A 4 15.03 -1.79 2.50
CA GLN A 4 14.14 -1.10 3.44
C GLN A 4 13.15 -0.22 2.66
N VAL A 5 12.06 0.19 3.31
CA VAL A 5 11.04 1.06 2.70
C VAL A 5 11.65 2.37 2.18
N VAL A 6 12.61 2.95 2.91
CA VAL A 6 13.27 4.20 2.53
C VAL A 6 14.02 4.13 1.19
N ASP A 7 14.46 2.94 0.77
CA ASP A 7 15.25 2.78 -0.45
C ASP A 7 14.49 3.14 -1.74
N VAL A 8 13.14 3.16 -1.70
CA VAL A 8 12.29 3.59 -2.82
C VAL A 8 12.58 5.04 -3.24
N GLY A 9 13.02 5.89 -2.33
CA GLY A 9 13.36 7.28 -2.65
C GLY A 9 14.47 7.39 -3.69
N ALA A 10 15.50 6.53 -3.60
CA ALA A 10 16.58 6.47 -4.58
C ALA A 10 16.11 5.95 -5.95
N ASP A 11 15.26 4.92 -5.96
CA ASP A 11 14.69 4.38 -7.19
C ASP A 11 13.81 5.41 -7.90
N THR A 12 12.95 6.08 -7.14
CA THR A 12 12.09 7.15 -7.66
C THR A 12 12.92 8.31 -8.22
N SER A 13 13.98 8.72 -7.52
CA SER A 13 14.91 9.75 -8.02
C SER A 13 15.54 9.35 -9.35
N ALA A 14 15.99 8.10 -9.50
CA ALA A 14 16.57 7.62 -10.76
C ALA A 14 15.56 7.65 -11.92
N VAL A 15 14.30 7.30 -11.66
CA VAL A 15 13.22 7.39 -12.66
C VAL A 15 12.96 8.86 -13.05
N LEU A 16 12.88 9.77 -12.08
CA LEU A 16 12.67 11.19 -12.34
C LEU A 16 13.82 11.81 -13.16
N ASP A 17 15.04 11.43 -12.86
CA ASP A 17 16.24 11.86 -13.61
C ASP A 17 16.18 11.39 -15.07
N GLU A 18 15.80 10.14 -15.31
CA GLU A 18 15.69 9.57 -16.67
C GLU A 18 14.62 10.29 -17.51
N ILE A 19 13.49 10.64 -16.91
CA ILE A 19 12.39 11.36 -17.61
C ILE A 19 12.55 12.89 -17.58
N GLY A 20 13.60 13.43 -16.92
CA GLY A 20 13.86 14.85 -16.79
C GLY A 20 12.84 15.62 -15.93
N ALA A 21 12.19 14.94 -14.99
CA ALA A 21 11.22 15.55 -14.09
C ALA A 21 11.89 16.02 -12.80
N SER A 22 11.73 17.31 -12.46
CA SER A 22 12.30 17.92 -11.25
C SER A 22 11.30 17.96 -10.08
N ARG A 23 10.04 17.58 -10.30
CA ARG A 23 8.97 17.60 -9.31
C ARG A 23 7.96 16.49 -9.61
N CYS A 24 7.44 15.85 -8.57
CA CYS A 24 6.40 14.84 -8.69
C CYS A 24 5.34 14.96 -7.59
N LEU A 25 4.17 14.40 -7.86
CA LEU A 25 3.16 14.03 -6.89
C LEU A 25 3.34 12.55 -6.60
N VAL A 26 3.20 12.17 -5.34
CA VAL A 26 3.40 10.77 -4.93
C VAL A 26 2.09 10.22 -4.40
N ALA A 27 1.67 9.07 -4.92
CA ALA A 27 0.53 8.34 -4.41
C ALA A 27 0.92 6.89 -4.12
N GLY A 28 0.45 6.36 -3.00
CA GLY A 28 0.65 4.97 -2.64
C GLY A 28 -0.61 4.35 -2.07
N TRP A 29 -1.01 3.20 -2.63
CA TRP A 29 -2.15 2.43 -2.17
C TRP A 29 -1.66 1.14 -1.50
N SER A 30 -2.26 0.76 -0.36
CA SER A 30 -1.92 -0.49 0.34
C SER A 30 -0.43 -0.52 0.76
N GLY A 31 0.30 -1.57 0.41
CA GLY A 31 1.74 -1.71 0.60
C GLY A 31 2.58 -0.59 -0.04
N CYS A 32 2.06 0.13 -1.03
CA CYS A 32 2.74 1.31 -1.56
C CYS A 32 2.61 2.55 -0.67
N GLY A 33 1.74 2.55 0.35
CA GLY A 33 1.58 3.65 1.31
C GLY A 33 2.88 3.99 2.05
N PRO A 34 3.57 3.02 2.67
CA PRO A 34 4.91 3.21 3.27
C PRO A 34 5.92 3.82 2.31
N HIS A 35 5.96 3.34 1.07
CA HIS A 35 6.86 3.86 0.04
C HIS A 35 6.55 5.32 -0.34
N ALA A 36 5.25 5.67 -0.42
CA ALA A 36 4.84 7.06 -0.64
C ALA A 36 5.25 7.97 0.53
N LEU A 37 5.10 7.51 1.77
CA LEU A 37 5.56 8.23 2.96
C LEU A 37 7.08 8.40 2.97
N ALA A 38 7.85 7.38 2.57
CA ALA A 38 9.31 7.46 2.43
C ALA A 38 9.73 8.52 1.40
N CYS A 39 9.03 8.60 0.26
CA CYS A 39 9.24 9.67 -0.71
C CYS A 39 8.91 11.05 -0.11
N GLY A 40 7.84 11.16 0.69
CA GLY A 40 7.48 12.40 1.38
C GLY A 40 8.53 12.85 2.40
N ALA A 41 9.22 11.91 3.04
CA ALA A 41 10.28 12.18 4.01
C ALA A 41 11.62 12.53 3.36
N GLY A 42 12.01 11.82 2.28
CA GLY A 42 13.38 11.86 1.77
C GLY A 42 13.56 12.24 0.29
N LEU A 43 12.50 12.35 -0.52
CA LEU A 43 12.62 12.68 -1.94
C LEU A 43 12.44 14.19 -2.16
N PRO A 44 13.50 14.95 -2.53
CA PRO A 44 13.39 16.42 -2.69
C PRO A 44 12.41 16.85 -3.79
N ALA A 45 12.14 15.98 -4.76
CA ALA A 45 11.20 16.26 -5.85
C ALA A 45 9.73 16.05 -5.46
N ALA A 46 9.44 15.38 -4.33
CA ALA A 46 8.08 15.16 -3.87
C ALA A 46 7.42 16.50 -3.45
N ALA A 47 6.26 16.80 -4.02
CA ALA A 47 5.54 18.03 -3.76
C ALA A 47 4.32 17.84 -2.85
N ALA A 48 3.72 16.66 -2.87
CA ALA A 48 2.64 16.22 -2.01
C ALA A 48 2.55 14.70 -2.03
N VAL A 49 1.97 14.11 -0.99
CA VAL A 49 1.80 12.67 -0.81
C VAL A 49 0.33 12.32 -0.58
N LEU A 50 -0.12 11.27 -1.23
CA LEU A 50 -1.40 10.62 -0.99
C LEU A 50 -1.17 9.17 -0.56
N VAL A 51 -1.74 8.79 0.58
CA VAL A 51 -1.75 7.42 1.09
C VAL A 51 -3.18 6.91 1.09
N ILE A 52 -3.41 5.81 0.39
CA ILE A 52 -4.72 5.14 0.32
C ILE A 52 -4.61 3.78 0.98
N ALA A 53 -5.34 3.54 2.06
CA ALA A 53 -5.34 2.27 2.78
C ALA A 53 -3.93 1.74 3.08
N GLY A 54 -3.03 2.65 3.53
CA GLY A 54 -1.62 2.33 3.75
C GLY A 54 -1.36 1.63 5.07
N VAL A 55 -0.45 0.65 5.07
CA VAL A 55 -0.01 -0.04 6.29
C VAL A 55 0.86 0.89 7.15
N ALA A 56 0.76 0.77 8.47
CA ALA A 56 1.63 1.44 9.44
C ALA A 56 2.92 0.61 9.69
N PRO A 57 3.97 1.19 10.29
CA PRO A 57 5.17 0.43 10.66
C PRO A 57 4.83 -0.78 11.53
N TYR A 58 5.53 -1.91 11.29
CA TYR A 58 5.30 -3.13 12.08
C TYR A 58 5.54 -2.93 13.58
N GLU A 59 6.55 -2.13 13.94
CA GLU A 59 6.89 -1.80 15.33
C GLU A 59 6.14 -0.57 15.88
N ALA A 60 5.01 -0.18 15.24
CA ALA A 60 4.19 0.96 15.64
C ALA A 60 3.72 0.82 17.10
N ASP A 61 4.13 1.73 17.97
CA ASP A 61 3.77 1.70 19.39
C ASP A 61 2.25 1.86 19.57
N GLY A 62 1.66 0.98 20.35
CA GLY A 62 0.23 0.99 20.64
C GLY A 62 -0.67 0.42 19.51
N LEU A 63 -0.11 -0.10 18.41
CA LEU A 63 -0.84 -0.78 17.34
C LEU A 63 -0.64 -2.30 17.42
N ASP A 64 -1.73 -3.05 17.58
CA ASP A 64 -1.71 -4.49 17.28
C ASP A 64 -1.78 -4.66 15.76
N TRP A 65 -0.61 -4.80 15.13
CA TRP A 65 -0.42 -4.63 13.70
C TRP A 65 -1.23 -5.61 12.83
N MET A 66 -1.42 -6.85 13.31
CA MET A 66 -2.19 -7.87 12.56
C MET A 66 -3.67 -7.92 12.96
N ALA A 67 -4.07 -7.23 14.02
CA ALA A 67 -5.43 -7.30 14.52
C ALA A 67 -6.44 -6.75 13.50
N GLY A 68 -7.36 -7.60 13.07
CA GLY A 68 -8.40 -7.27 12.07
C GLY A 68 -7.99 -7.56 10.62
N MET A 69 -6.76 -7.98 10.34
CA MET A 69 -6.40 -8.49 9.02
C MET A 69 -7.13 -9.80 8.70
N GLY A 70 -7.44 -10.03 7.43
CA GLY A 70 -7.90 -11.32 6.96
C GLY A 70 -6.84 -12.41 7.09
N GLU A 71 -7.28 -13.66 7.14
CA GLU A 71 -6.43 -14.82 7.47
C GLU A 71 -5.24 -14.99 6.50
N ASP A 72 -5.44 -14.67 5.21
CA ASP A 72 -4.38 -14.75 4.21
C ASP A 72 -3.23 -13.79 4.53
N ASN A 73 -3.52 -12.53 4.87
CA ASN A 73 -2.50 -11.56 5.26
C ASN A 73 -1.83 -11.93 6.59
N ILE A 74 -2.58 -12.46 7.57
CA ILE A 74 -1.99 -12.96 8.82
C ILE A 74 -0.99 -14.09 8.54
N THR A 75 -1.32 -14.99 7.61
CA THR A 75 -0.44 -16.09 7.21
C THR A 75 0.82 -15.57 6.52
N GLU A 76 0.66 -14.67 5.55
CA GLU A 76 1.74 -14.05 4.79
C GLU A 76 2.73 -13.29 5.69
N PHE A 77 2.25 -12.36 6.50
CA PHE A 77 3.12 -11.60 7.40
C PHE A 77 3.67 -12.44 8.56
N SER A 78 2.97 -13.48 8.99
CA SER A 78 3.55 -14.46 9.93
C SER A 78 4.72 -15.21 9.32
N ALA A 79 4.71 -15.49 8.01
CA ALA A 79 5.83 -16.08 7.30
C ALA A 79 6.96 -15.05 7.11
N ALA A 80 6.66 -13.80 6.75
CA ALA A 80 7.63 -12.71 6.62
C ALA A 80 8.41 -12.48 7.92
N LEU A 81 7.75 -12.51 9.07
CA LEU A 81 8.37 -12.35 10.39
C LEU A 81 9.31 -13.50 10.78
N LYS A 82 9.09 -14.70 10.23
CA LYS A 82 10.02 -15.84 10.41
C LYS A 82 11.23 -15.77 9.47
N GLY A 83 11.12 -14.98 8.40
CA GLY A 83 12.18 -14.73 7.45
C GLY A 83 11.88 -15.22 6.04
N GLU A 84 12.78 -14.86 5.13
CA GLU A 84 12.66 -15.13 3.69
C GLU A 84 12.49 -16.62 3.36
N ASP A 85 13.14 -17.50 4.11
CA ASP A 85 13.08 -18.96 3.89
C ASP A 85 11.66 -19.53 4.10
N GLU A 86 10.85 -18.91 4.95
CA GLU A 86 9.44 -19.27 5.16
C GLU A 86 8.50 -18.51 4.21
N LEU A 87 8.77 -17.23 3.94
CA LEU A 87 7.94 -16.38 3.11
C LEU A 87 7.97 -16.79 1.63
N ARG A 88 9.16 -17.01 1.07
CA ARG A 88 9.35 -17.30 -0.36
C ARG A 88 8.55 -18.52 -0.85
N PRO A 89 8.56 -19.69 -0.17
CA PRO A 89 7.73 -20.81 -0.58
C PRO A 89 6.23 -20.52 -0.58
N TYR A 90 5.76 -19.73 0.40
CA TYR A 90 4.37 -19.28 0.47
C TYR A 90 4.00 -18.44 -0.74
N LEU A 91 4.78 -17.40 -1.05
CA LEU A 91 4.53 -16.50 -2.17
C LEU A 91 4.65 -17.20 -3.54
N LEU A 92 5.53 -18.19 -3.68
CA LEU A 92 5.60 -19.02 -4.89
C LEU A 92 4.33 -19.84 -5.11
N ALA A 93 3.73 -20.38 -4.04
CA ALA A 93 2.46 -21.06 -4.11
C ALA A 93 1.32 -20.10 -4.50
N GLU A 94 1.27 -18.92 -3.86
CA GLU A 94 0.30 -17.87 -4.16
C GLU A 94 0.42 -17.34 -5.61
N ARG A 95 1.63 -17.16 -6.12
CA ARG A 95 1.85 -16.83 -7.53
C ARG A 95 1.30 -17.90 -8.46
N GLY A 96 1.47 -19.18 -8.11
CA GLY A 96 0.93 -20.29 -8.87
C GLY A 96 -0.60 -20.23 -8.97
N ASN A 97 -1.26 -19.91 -7.86
CA ASN A 97 -2.71 -19.78 -7.79
C ASN A 97 -3.25 -18.59 -8.61
N ARG A 98 -2.48 -17.49 -8.71
CA ARG A 98 -2.89 -16.26 -9.41
C ARG A 98 -2.55 -16.23 -10.89
N LYS A 99 -1.65 -17.09 -11.37
CA LYS A 99 -1.16 -17.06 -12.77
C LYS A 99 -2.23 -17.37 -13.82
N GLU A 100 -3.25 -18.15 -13.45
CA GLU A 100 -4.37 -18.56 -14.31
C GLU A 100 -5.71 -18.09 -13.73
N ALA A 101 -5.69 -17.05 -12.88
CA ALA A 101 -6.87 -16.61 -12.16
C ALA A 101 -7.89 -15.98 -13.14
N THR A 102 -9.16 -16.32 -12.93
CA THR A 102 -10.31 -15.55 -13.43
C THR A 102 -10.77 -14.61 -12.31
N ALA A 103 -11.62 -13.62 -12.64
CA ALA A 103 -12.20 -12.73 -11.63
C ALA A 103 -12.86 -13.52 -10.49
N GLU A 104 -13.61 -14.58 -10.82
CA GLU A 104 -14.29 -15.45 -9.86
C GLU A 104 -13.30 -16.21 -8.96
N SER A 105 -12.23 -16.77 -9.54
CA SER A 105 -11.22 -17.49 -8.76
C SER A 105 -10.37 -16.55 -7.91
N MET A 106 -10.16 -15.31 -8.34
CA MET A 106 -9.48 -14.29 -7.56
C MET A 106 -10.31 -13.86 -6.35
N VAL A 107 -11.61 -13.60 -6.54
CA VAL A 107 -12.54 -13.30 -5.43
C VAL A 107 -12.54 -14.46 -4.41
N ALA A 108 -12.55 -15.70 -4.88
CA ALA A 108 -12.50 -16.86 -4.01
C ALA A 108 -11.17 -16.97 -3.25
N ALA A 109 -10.04 -16.71 -3.93
CA ALA A 109 -8.71 -16.72 -3.33
C ALA A 109 -8.45 -15.59 -2.34
N MET A 110 -9.22 -14.50 -2.41
CA MET A 110 -9.10 -13.34 -1.52
C MET A 110 -10.30 -13.23 -0.55
N GLU A 111 -11.05 -14.33 -0.35
CA GLU A 111 -12.30 -14.29 0.42
C GLU A 111 -12.12 -13.71 1.84
N SER A 112 -11.02 -14.04 2.51
CA SER A 112 -10.71 -13.54 3.85
C SER A 112 -10.37 -12.06 3.89
N LEU A 113 -9.94 -11.48 2.76
CA LEU A 113 -9.44 -10.11 2.63
C LEU A 113 -10.50 -9.12 2.15
N LEU A 114 -11.61 -9.62 1.59
CA LEU A 114 -12.61 -8.79 0.90
C LEU A 114 -13.90 -8.71 1.71
N PRO A 115 -14.18 -7.59 2.39
CA PRO A 115 -15.51 -7.32 2.93
C PRO A 115 -16.54 -7.18 1.80
N THR A 116 -17.82 -7.19 2.14
CA THR A 116 -18.92 -7.12 1.15
C THR A 116 -18.80 -5.90 0.23
N VAL A 117 -18.38 -4.76 0.76
CA VAL A 117 -18.23 -3.51 0.02
C VAL A 117 -17.13 -3.63 -1.05
N ASP A 118 -15.99 -4.24 -0.74
CA ASP A 118 -14.90 -4.45 -1.70
C ASP A 118 -15.25 -5.48 -2.76
N ARG A 119 -15.96 -6.56 -2.37
CA ARG A 119 -16.44 -7.56 -3.35
C ARG A 119 -17.36 -6.96 -4.40
N ALA A 120 -18.09 -5.90 -4.06
CA ALA A 120 -18.97 -5.22 -4.99
C ALA A 120 -18.23 -4.45 -6.09
N GLU A 121 -16.97 -4.08 -5.87
CA GLU A 121 -16.13 -3.35 -6.82
C GLU A 121 -15.45 -4.26 -7.87
N LEU A 122 -15.38 -5.57 -7.61
CA LEU A 122 -14.64 -6.51 -8.49
C LEU A 122 -15.35 -6.88 -9.80
N PRO A 123 -16.68 -6.87 -9.93
CA PRO A 123 -17.32 -7.08 -11.23
C PRO A 123 -17.00 -5.96 -12.22
N GLY A 124 -16.57 -6.33 -13.44
CA GLY A 124 -16.32 -5.38 -14.53
C GLY A 124 -14.86 -4.97 -14.71
N GLU A 125 -14.66 -3.78 -15.27
CA GLU A 125 -13.36 -3.31 -15.75
C GLU A 125 -12.27 -3.29 -14.67
N PHE A 126 -12.62 -2.85 -13.46
CA PHE A 126 -11.64 -2.81 -12.35
C PHE A 126 -11.09 -4.20 -11.99
N GLY A 127 -11.95 -5.22 -11.90
CA GLY A 127 -11.51 -6.59 -11.61
C GLY A 127 -10.67 -7.18 -12.75
N GLU A 128 -11.00 -6.87 -14.01
CA GLU A 128 -10.20 -7.27 -15.18
C GLU A 128 -8.82 -6.62 -15.14
N ASP A 129 -8.75 -5.33 -14.86
CA ASP A 129 -7.49 -4.57 -14.72
C ASP A 129 -6.65 -5.07 -13.55
N MET A 130 -7.27 -5.41 -12.43
CA MET A 130 -6.58 -5.98 -11.27
C MET A 130 -5.94 -7.33 -11.59
N ILE A 131 -6.64 -8.21 -12.32
CA ILE A 131 -6.10 -9.50 -12.79
C ILE A 131 -4.89 -9.26 -13.72
N ALA A 132 -5.04 -8.36 -14.68
CA ALA A 132 -3.96 -8.02 -15.61
C ALA A 132 -2.74 -7.46 -14.87
N SER A 133 -2.96 -6.61 -13.87
CA SER A 133 -1.91 -6.03 -13.02
C SER A 133 -1.17 -7.10 -12.21
N PHE A 134 -1.88 -8.05 -11.60
CA PHE A 134 -1.23 -9.17 -10.89
C PHE A 134 -0.44 -10.07 -11.85
N ALA A 135 -0.98 -10.38 -13.02
CA ALA A 135 -0.29 -11.18 -14.02
C ALA A 135 1.02 -10.53 -14.48
N GLU A 136 1.02 -9.21 -14.71
CA GLU A 136 2.21 -8.45 -15.09
C GLU A 136 3.20 -8.34 -13.91
N ALA A 137 2.74 -7.99 -12.71
CA ALA A 137 3.60 -7.86 -11.52
C ALA A 137 4.35 -9.17 -11.20
N LEU A 138 3.66 -10.31 -11.35
CA LEU A 138 4.22 -11.63 -11.04
C LEU A 138 4.87 -12.32 -12.25
N ARG A 139 4.97 -11.66 -13.39
CA ARG A 139 5.53 -12.22 -14.63
C ARG A 139 6.98 -12.67 -14.46
N SER A 140 7.81 -11.85 -13.82
CA SER A 140 9.24 -12.12 -13.60
C SER A 140 9.54 -12.97 -12.35
N GLY A 141 8.59 -13.20 -11.46
CA GLY A 141 8.82 -13.96 -10.22
C GLY A 141 8.10 -13.34 -9.02
N VAL A 142 8.57 -13.65 -7.82
CA VAL A 142 8.05 -13.14 -6.54
C VAL A 142 9.07 -12.28 -5.79
N GLU A 143 10.20 -11.98 -6.40
CA GLU A 143 11.32 -11.29 -5.75
C GLU A 143 10.89 -9.94 -5.17
N GLY A 144 10.19 -9.12 -5.97
CA GLY A 144 9.69 -7.82 -5.49
C GLY A 144 8.70 -7.96 -4.33
N TRP A 145 7.81 -8.96 -4.40
CA TRP A 145 6.87 -9.22 -3.31
C TRP A 145 7.59 -9.66 -2.02
N VAL A 146 8.57 -10.58 -2.14
CA VAL A 146 9.41 -10.99 -0.99
C VAL A 146 10.14 -9.78 -0.39
N GLU A 147 10.74 -8.92 -1.22
CA GLU A 147 11.48 -7.75 -0.76
C GLU A 147 10.58 -6.75 -0.03
N ASP A 148 9.37 -6.49 -0.55
CA ASP A 148 8.42 -5.56 0.06
C ASP A 148 7.90 -6.09 1.40
N ASP A 149 7.45 -7.34 1.49
CA ASP A 149 6.97 -7.93 2.75
C ASP A 149 8.07 -7.93 3.84
N MET A 150 9.29 -8.29 3.42
CA MET A 150 10.45 -8.25 4.31
C MET A 150 10.80 -6.82 4.74
N ALA A 151 10.56 -5.80 3.90
CA ALA A 151 10.79 -4.40 4.23
C ALA A 151 9.71 -3.88 5.20
N PHE A 152 8.45 -4.29 5.02
CA PHE A 152 7.35 -3.90 5.93
C PHE A 152 7.51 -4.49 7.33
N ALA A 153 8.04 -5.71 7.43
CA ALA A 153 8.29 -6.41 8.69
C ALA A 153 9.55 -5.92 9.46
N ARG A 154 10.18 -4.83 9.01
CA ARG A 154 11.42 -4.26 9.59
C ARG A 154 11.27 -2.75 9.80
N PRO A 155 12.20 -2.09 10.53
CA PRO A 155 12.25 -0.63 10.57
C PRO A 155 12.34 -0.05 9.16
N TRP A 156 11.50 0.92 8.86
CA TRP A 156 11.38 1.50 7.51
C TRP A 156 12.59 2.30 7.05
N GLY A 157 13.49 2.71 7.98
CA GLY A 157 14.71 3.45 7.69
C GLY A 157 14.56 4.96 7.66
N PHE A 158 13.40 5.51 8.01
CA PHE A 158 13.12 6.93 8.18
C PHE A 158 12.12 7.16 9.31
N ASP A 159 12.02 8.40 9.80
CA ASP A 159 11.02 8.81 10.79
C ASP A 159 9.86 9.55 10.08
N LEU A 160 8.63 9.22 10.46
CA LEU A 160 7.43 9.91 9.96
C LEU A 160 7.47 11.43 10.27
N ALA A 161 8.14 11.82 11.36
CA ALA A 161 8.34 13.23 11.69
C ALA A 161 9.19 14.00 10.67
N GLU A 162 9.93 13.32 9.79
CA GLU A 162 10.71 13.94 8.71
C GLU A 162 9.83 14.33 7.50
N ILE A 163 8.58 13.85 7.45
CA ILE A 163 7.65 14.22 6.38
C ILE A 163 7.28 15.69 6.51
N SER A 164 7.70 16.48 5.54
CA SER A 164 7.51 17.94 5.54
C SER A 164 6.60 18.42 4.41
N VAL A 165 6.24 17.55 3.47
CA VAL A 165 5.33 17.86 2.36
C VAL A 165 3.87 17.60 2.77
N PRO A 166 2.89 18.34 2.19
CA PRO A 166 1.49 18.07 2.44
C PRO A 166 1.15 16.59 2.15
N THR A 167 0.48 15.97 3.10
CA THR A 167 0.16 14.53 3.03
C THR A 167 -1.31 14.30 3.33
N ALA A 168 -2.01 13.58 2.46
CA ALA A 168 -3.38 13.11 2.69
C ALA A 168 -3.37 11.61 2.98
N ILE A 169 -4.21 11.16 3.93
CA ILE A 169 -4.37 9.77 4.34
C ILE A 169 -5.84 9.40 4.24
N TRP A 170 -6.13 8.37 3.46
CA TRP A 170 -7.46 7.83 3.25
C TRP A 170 -7.52 6.38 3.75
N GLN A 171 -8.54 6.04 4.55
CA GLN A 171 -8.69 4.70 5.11
C GLN A 171 -10.16 4.34 5.28
N GLY A 172 -10.55 3.13 4.86
CA GLY A 172 -11.88 2.58 5.04
C GLY A 172 -12.04 1.83 6.37
N SER A 173 -13.22 1.95 7.00
CA SER A 173 -13.48 1.31 8.31
C SER A 173 -13.72 -0.20 8.23
N GLU A 174 -14.06 -0.72 7.04
CA GLU A 174 -14.35 -2.14 6.78
C GLU A 174 -13.14 -2.88 6.17
N ASP A 175 -11.98 -2.22 6.10
CA ASP A 175 -10.77 -2.76 5.47
C ASP A 175 -10.25 -3.98 6.23
N LEU A 176 -10.19 -5.14 5.54
CA LEU A 176 -9.67 -6.41 6.06
C LEU A 176 -8.25 -6.73 5.54
N MET A 177 -7.72 -5.94 4.59
CA MET A 177 -6.33 -6.06 4.13
C MET A 177 -5.41 -5.24 5.01
N VAL A 178 -5.73 -3.96 5.19
CA VAL A 178 -5.05 -3.04 6.09
C VAL A 178 -6.08 -2.46 7.05
N PRO A 179 -6.22 -3.02 8.24
CA PRO A 179 -7.28 -2.65 9.18
C PRO A 179 -7.30 -1.15 9.51
N PHE A 180 -8.49 -0.64 9.77
CA PHE A 180 -8.76 0.77 10.08
C PHE A 180 -7.82 1.39 11.11
N ALA A 181 -7.34 0.59 12.07
CA ALA A 181 -6.38 1.01 13.09
C ALA A 181 -5.05 1.52 12.51
N HIS A 182 -4.61 1.02 11.36
CA HIS A 182 -3.42 1.51 10.66
C HIS A 182 -3.59 2.95 10.19
N GLY A 183 -4.70 3.23 9.50
CA GLY A 183 -5.01 4.59 9.06
C GLY A 183 -5.16 5.57 10.23
N GLN A 184 -5.82 5.15 11.32
CA GLN A 184 -5.93 5.95 12.55
C GLN A 184 -4.56 6.22 13.18
N TRP A 185 -3.68 5.20 13.20
CA TRP A 185 -2.34 5.35 13.72
C TRP A 185 -1.52 6.31 12.86
N LEU A 186 -1.49 6.13 11.54
CA LEU A 186 -0.81 7.03 10.61
C LEU A 186 -1.32 8.45 10.71
N ALA A 187 -2.65 8.64 10.81
CA ALA A 187 -3.28 9.94 10.97
C ALA A 187 -2.81 10.71 12.21
N SER A 188 -2.43 9.99 13.26
CA SER A 188 -1.94 10.59 14.51
C SER A 188 -0.42 10.80 14.55
N HIS A 189 0.34 10.19 13.62
CA HIS A 189 1.81 10.21 13.62
C HIS A 189 2.43 10.93 12.43
N VAL A 190 1.69 11.11 11.31
CA VAL A 190 2.17 11.90 10.18
C VAL A 190 1.88 13.38 10.44
N PRO A 191 2.90 14.26 10.49
CA PRO A 191 2.71 15.66 10.86
C PRO A 191 1.79 16.40 9.88
N GLY A 192 0.74 17.02 10.41
CA GLY A 192 -0.15 17.87 9.60
C GLY A 192 -0.94 17.14 8.51
N ALA A 193 -1.10 15.82 8.60
CA ALA A 193 -1.84 15.04 7.63
C ALA A 193 -3.30 15.51 7.49
N ILE A 194 -3.78 15.59 6.26
CA ILE A 194 -5.20 15.69 5.94
C ILE A 194 -5.78 14.29 6.00
N VAL A 195 -6.81 14.08 6.82
CA VAL A 195 -7.26 12.73 7.18
C VAL A 195 -8.70 12.49 6.74
N HIS A 196 -8.88 11.40 6.00
CA HIS A 196 -10.17 10.89 5.54
C HIS A 196 -10.35 9.45 6.04
N LEU A 197 -11.04 9.30 7.16
CA LEU A 197 -11.41 8.01 7.75
C LEU A 197 -12.85 7.71 7.36
N GLU A 198 -13.04 6.97 6.27
CA GLU A 198 -14.33 6.76 5.62
C GLU A 198 -15.08 5.57 6.22
N ASN A 199 -16.26 5.86 6.78
CA ASN A 199 -17.08 4.83 7.41
C ASN A 199 -17.84 4.01 6.37
N GLY A 200 -17.78 2.67 6.49
CA GLY A 200 -18.46 1.75 5.59
C GLY A 200 -17.68 1.41 4.33
N GLU A 201 -16.50 2.00 4.13
CA GLU A 201 -15.60 1.68 3.01
C GLU A 201 -14.59 0.60 3.41
N GLY A 202 -14.19 -0.22 2.44
CA GLY A 202 -13.14 -1.23 2.58
C GLY A 202 -11.80 -0.76 2.03
N HIS A 203 -10.96 -1.72 1.63
CA HIS A 203 -9.65 -1.50 1.05
C HIS A 203 -9.72 -0.99 -0.39
N LEU A 204 -10.61 -1.58 -1.19
CA LEU A 204 -10.80 -1.26 -2.61
C LEU A 204 -11.77 -0.11 -2.78
N SER A 205 -12.92 -0.19 -2.13
CA SER A 205 -14.01 0.76 -2.31
C SER A 205 -13.62 2.19 -1.89
N VAL A 206 -12.80 2.36 -0.85
CA VAL A 206 -12.32 3.68 -0.43
C VAL A 206 -11.53 4.38 -1.54
N GLY A 207 -10.71 3.62 -2.28
CA GLY A 207 -9.93 4.15 -3.40
C GLY A 207 -10.80 4.40 -4.64
N ILE A 208 -11.56 3.40 -5.07
CA ILE A 208 -12.34 3.43 -6.31
C ILE A 208 -13.40 4.53 -6.25
N GLY A 209 -14.17 4.57 -5.17
CA GLY A 209 -15.27 5.52 -5.02
C GLY A 209 -14.85 7.00 -4.87
N ALA A 210 -13.60 7.27 -4.53
CA ALA A 210 -13.12 8.61 -4.24
C ALA A 210 -11.88 9.03 -5.04
N LEU A 211 -11.43 8.26 -6.02
CA LEU A 211 -10.16 8.48 -6.71
C LEU A 211 -10.02 9.88 -7.32
N ASP A 212 -11.04 10.37 -8.01
CA ASP A 212 -11.01 11.71 -8.61
C ASP A 212 -10.83 12.78 -7.52
N ARG A 213 -11.57 12.66 -6.41
CA ARG A 213 -11.47 13.59 -5.27
C ARG A 213 -10.09 13.54 -4.62
N MET A 214 -9.52 12.36 -4.49
CA MET A 214 -8.16 12.15 -3.96
C MET A 214 -7.09 12.79 -4.86
N LEU A 215 -7.22 12.63 -6.18
CA LEU A 215 -6.28 13.21 -7.14
C LEU A 215 -6.40 14.74 -7.20
N ASP A 216 -7.63 15.28 -7.18
CA ASP A 216 -7.86 16.73 -7.12
C ASP A 216 -7.27 17.33 -5.83
N GLU A 217 -7.44 16.66 -4.69
CA GLU A 217 -6.84 17.06 -3.42
C GLU A 217 -5.31 17.05 -3.49
N LEU A 218 -4.71 15.96 -4.03
CA LEU A 218 -3.28 15.82 -4.19
C LEU A 218 -2.68 16.94 -5.07
N VAL A 219 -3.32 17.26 -6.18
CA VAL A 219 -2.93 18.35 -7.08
C VAL A 219 -3.05 19.71 -6.37
N SER A 220 -4.13 19.93 -5.64
CA SER A 220 -4.37 21.16 -4.88
C SER A 220 -3.33 21.35 -3.77
N MET A 221 -3.02 20.30 -3.00
CA MET A 221 -1.99 20.32 -1.95
C MET A 221 -0.61 20.72 -2.48
N ALA A 222 -0.30 20.35 -3.72
CA ALA A 222 0.96 20.70 -4.37
C ALA A 222 0.98 22.12 -4.95
N GLY A 223 -0.13 22.89 -4.86
CA GLY A 223 -0.25 24.23 -5.44
C GLY A 223 -0.25 24.23 -6.97
N LEU A 224 -0.81 23.20 -7.60
CA LEU A 224 -0.88 23.03 -9.05
C LEU A 224 -2.30 23.23 -9.62
N SER A 225 -3.25 23.70 -8.82
CA SER A 225 -4.64 24.00 -9.21
C SER A 225 -4.80 25.37 -9.84
#